data_f7d6ae76c696d7eb8c167328fda33f65
#
_entry.id   f7d6ae76c696d7eb8c167328fda33f65
#
_cell.length_a   1.000
_cell.length_b   1.000
_cell.length_c   1.000
_cell.angle_alpha   90.00
_cell.angle_beta   90.00
_cell.angle_gamma   90.00
#
_symmetry.space_group_name_H-M   'P 1'
#
loop_
_entity.id
_entity.type
_entity.pdbx_description
1 polymer ?
#
loop_
_entity_poly.entity_id
_entity_poly.type
_entity_poly.pdbx_seq_one_letter_code
_entity_poly.pdbx_strand_id
1 'polypeptide(L)'
;MPELIRYYLGEDALLAQVPTYLGANAPDLAYIQDHARELVIKTTGDSGGYGMLMGPFAAKKEIETYLAQVKKNPGNYIAQPLVELSAHPTYIDGKFEGRRIDLRPFILYGASVRVLPGGLTRVALRPGSYVVNSSQGGGSKDTWVLADKNA
;
A
#
# COMPACT_ATOMS: atom_id res chain seq x y z
N MET A 1 9.99 9.39 -1.82
CA MET A 1 9.88 9.78 -3.26
C MET A 1 9.69 11.29 -3.45
N PRO A 2 8.78 12.02 -2.74
CA PRO A 2 8.59 13.46 -2.99
C PRO A 2 9.87 14.29 -2.90
N GLU A 3 10.71 14.06 -1.89
CA GLU A 3 12.00 14.76 -1.74
C GLU A 3 12.98 14.48 -2.90
N LEU A 4 12.99 13.24 -3.43
CA LEU A 4 13.82 12.90 -4.58
C LEU A 4 13.32 13.59 -5.85
N ILE A 5 12.01 13.66 -6.05
CA ILE A 5 11.41 14.40 -7.17
C ILE A 5 11.80 15.88 -7.08
N ARG A 6 11.65 16.48 -5.92
CA ARG A 6 12.02 17.88 -5.70
C ARG A 6 13.52 18.12 -5.90
N TYR A 7 14.35 17.20 -5.41
CA TYR A 7 15.81 17.31 -5.53
C TYR A 7 16.30 17.22 -6.99
N TYR A 8 15.80 16.21 -7.73
CA TYR A 8 16.30 15.96 -9.08
C TYR A 8 15.56 16.75 -10.18
N LEU A 9 14.28 17.04 -9.99
CA LEU A 9 13.45 17.68 -11.01
C LEU A 9 13.08 19.12 -10.67
N GLY A 10 13.25 19.55 -9.43
CA GLY A 10 12.82 20.88 -8.95
C GLY A 10 11.30 21.03 -8.90
N GLU A 11 10.55 19.92 -8.94
CA GLU A 11 9.10 19.89 -9.05
C GLU A 11 8.46 19.18 -7.86
N ASP A 12 7.19 19.44 -7.61
CA ASP A 12 6.40 18.65 -6.68
C ASP A 12 5.82 17.39 -7.36
N ALA A 13 5.63 16.33 -6.57
CA ALA A 13 5.06 15.09 -7.09
C ALA A 13 3.62 15.34 -7.62
N LEU A 14 3.35 14.97 -8.87
CA LEU A 14 2.03 15.07 -9.50
C LEU A 14 0.99 14.17 -8.83
N LEU A 15 1.40 12.99 -8.39
CA LEU A 15 0.54 12.06 -7.68
C LEU A 15 0.78 12.17 -6.17
N ALA A 16 -0.31 12.25 -5.41
CA ALA A 16 -0.24 12.21 -3.96
C ALA A 16 0.47 10.93 -3.49
N GLN A 17 1.42 11.10 -2.59
CA GLN A 17 2.15 9.99 -1.98
C GLN A 17 1.57 9.69 -0.61
N VAL A 18 1.54 8.42 -0.24
CA VAL A 18 1.17 8.03 1.11
C VAL A 18 2.23 8.56 2.08
N PRO A 19 1.86 9.34 3.12
CA PRO A 19 2.80 9.79 4.14
C PRO A 19 3.60 8.60 4.68
N THR A 20 4.91 8.74 4.75
CA THR A 20 5.77 7.63 5.16
C THR A 20 6.73 8.14 6.24
N TYR A 21 6.65 7.51 7.39
CA TYR A 21 7.51 7.76 8.53
C TYR A 21 8.68 6.78 8.52
N LEU A 22 9.88 7.30 8.66
CA LEU A 22 11.12 6.50 8.58
C LEU A 22 11.61 6.16 9.99
N GLY A 23 11.70 4.89 10.33
CA GLY A 23 12.20 4.49 11.64
C GLY A 23 13.65 4.94 11.91
N ALA A 24 14.45 5.17 10.87
CA ALA A 24 15.79 5.74 10.98
C ALA A 24 15.81 7.20 11.44
N ASN A 25 14.70 7.92 11.31
CA ASN A 25 14.57 9.32 11.71
C ASN A 25 13.99 9.39 13.13
N ALA A 26 14.67 10.04 14.05
CA ALA A 26 14.26 10.05 15.46
C ALA A 26 12.86 10.68 15.72
N PRO A 27 12.47 11.80 15.11
CA PRO A 27 11.11 12.32 15.20
C PRO A 27 10.05 11.36 14.67
N ASP A 28 10.31 10.72 13.52
CA ASP A 28 9.38 9.75 12.92
C ASP A 28 9.26 8.50 13.78
N LEU A 29 10.37 8.03 14.35
CA LEU A 29 10.37 6.89 15.26
C LEU A 29 9.51 7.15 16.50
N ALA A 30 9.60 8.33 17.08
CA ALA A 30 8.74 8.72 18.19
C ALA A 30 7.27 8.72 17.76
N TYR A 31 6.95 9.31 16.61
CA TYR A 31 5.60 9.28 16.05
C TYR A 31 5.08 7.85 15.83
N ILE A 32 5.89 6.97 15.24
CA ILE A 32 5.54 5.55 15.03
C ILE A 32 5.19 4.86 16.37
N GLN A 33 5.95 5.13 17.43
CA GLN A 33 5.73 4.52 18.73
C GLN A 33 4.41 4.99 19.37
N ASP A 34 4.11 6.27 19.25
CA ASP A 34 2.94 6.88 19.86
C ASP A 34 1.64 6.56 19.09
N HIS A 35 1.73 6.39 17.75
CA HIS A 35 0.59 6.21 16.85
C HIS A 35 0.52 4.80 16.22
N ALA A 36 1.23 3.81 16.76
CA ALA A 36 1.30 2.47 16.18
C ALA A 36 -0.07 1.83 15.92
N ARG A 37 -1.11 2.19 16.68
CA ARG A 37 -2.49 1.72 16.49
C ARG A 37 -3.17 2.25 15.24
N GLU A 38 -2.66 3.32 14.66
CA GLU A 38 -3.22 3.99 13.48
C GLU A 38 -2.43 3.67 12.22
N LEU A 39 -1.26 3.06 12.39
CA LEU A 39 -0.27 2.89 11.34
C LEU A 39 -0.16 1.43 10.88
N VAL A 40 0.21 1.28 9.63
CA VAL A 40 0.73 0.05 9.05
C VAL A 40 2.25 0.13 9.08
N ILE A 41 2.90 -0.68 9.89
CA ILE A 41 4.36 -0.71 10.06
C ILE A 41 4.92 -1.86 9.25
N LYS A 42 5.95 -1.59 8.45
CA LYS A 42 6.54 -2.53 7.49
C LYS A 42 8.04 -2.59 7.64
N THR A 43 8.62 -3.75 7.39
CA THR A 43 10.05 -3.89 7.18
C THR A 43 10.45 -3.36 5.80
N THR A 44 11.65 -2.80 5.67
CA THR A 44 12.18 -2.29 4.40
C THR A 44 12.73 -3.40 3.49
N GLY A 45 13.08 -4.55 4.05
CA GLY A 45 13.69 -5.68 3.35
C GLY A 45 12.71 -6.77 2.89
N ASP A 46 11.46 -6.76 3.36
CA ASP A 46 10.47 -7.78 3.03
C ASP A 46 9.52 -7.33 1.92
N SER A 47 8.86 -8.30 1.29
CA SER A 47 7.89 -8.08 0.22
C SER A 47 6.64 -8.95 0.44
N GLY A 48 5.58 -8.72 -0.37
CA GLY A 48 4.38 -9.55 -0.33
C GLY A 48 3.48 -9.34 0.89
N GLY A 49 3.77 -8.33 1.75
CA GLY A 49 3.01 -8.06 2.98
C GLY A 49 3.36 -8.97 4.16
N TYR A 50 4.45 -9.74 4.04
CA TYR A 50 5.01 -10.50 5.16
C TYR A 50 5.70 -9.56 6.15
N GLY A 51 5.70 -9.92 7.43
CA GLY A 51 6.35 -9.12 8.48
C GLY A 51 5.73 -7.74 8.74
N MET A 52 4.52 -7.49 8.24
CA MET A 52 3.81 -6.23 8.38
C MET A 52 2.88 -6.25 9.60
N LEU A 53 2.92 -5.19 10.41
CA LEU A 53 1.94 -4.94 11.47
C LEU A 53 0.86 -4.00 10.95
N MET A 54 -0.40 -4.44 11.02
CA MET A 54 -1.56 -3.59 10.76
C MET A 54 -2.13 -3.10 12.09
N GLY A 55 -1.59 -1.99 12.60
CA GLY A 55 -1.92 -1.44 13.93
C GLY A 55 -3.40 -1.32 14.23
N PRO A 56 -4.27 -0.84 13.29
CA PRO A 56 -5.71 -0.75 13.50
C PRO A 56 -6.41 -2.07 13.84
N PHE A 57 -5.81 -3.21 13.46
CA PHE A 57 -6.39 -4.54 13.64
C PHE A 57 -5.60 -5.42 14.61
N ALA A 58 -4.44 -4.95 15.06
CA ALA A 58 -3.55 -5.72 15.92
C ALA A 58 -3.95 -5.64 17.40
N ALA A 59 -3.75 -6.73 18.13
CA ALA A 59 -3.91 -6.73 19.57
C ALA A 59 -2.81 -5.91 20.26
N LYS A 60 -3.11 -5.34 21.43
CA LYS A 60 -2.16 -4.52 22.18
C LYS A 60 -0.81 -5.21 22.39
N LYS A 61 -0.82 -6.48 22.77
CA LYS A 61 0.40 -7.29 23.00
C LYS A 61 1.22 -7.47 21.72
N GLU A 62 0.56 -7.60 20.58
CA GLU A 62 1.21 -7.72 19.28
C GLU A 62 1.94 -6.43 18.91
N ILE A 63 1.25 -5.29 19.09
CA ILE A 63 1.85 -3.96 18.87
C ILE A 63 3.07 -3.76 19.76
N GLU A 64 2.97 -4.06 21.06
CA GLU A 64 4.08 -3.92 22.01
C GLU A 64 5.29 -4.79 21.61
N THR A 65 5.03 -6.03 21.21
CA THR A 65 6.08 -6.96 20.76
C THR A 65 6.75 -6.45 19.47
N TYR A 66 5.95 -5.95 18.53
CA TYR A 66 6.46 -5.43 17.26
C TYR A 66 7.27 -4.14 17.45
N LEU A 67 6.78 -3.22 18.29
CA LEU A 67 7.49 -1.98 18.62
C LEU A 67 8.83 -2.24 19.33
N ALA A 68 8.96 -3.31 20.12
CA ALA A 68 10.24 -3.70 20.70
C ALA A 68 11.26 -4.09 19.61
N GLN A 69 10.81 -4.73 18.52
CA GLN A 69 11.65 -5.04 17.36
C GLN A 69 12.03 -3.77 16.58
N VAL A 70 11.08 -2.87 16.37
CA VAL A 70 11.32 -1.57 15.72
C VAL A 70 12.37 -0.77 16.50
N LYS A 71 12.27 -0.71 17.82
CA LYS A 71 13.28 -0.02 18.67
C LYS A 71 14.67 -0.62 18.56
N LYS A 72 14.78 -1.93 18.39
CA LYS A 72 16.06 -2.62 18.27
C LYS A 72 16.78 -2.34 16.97
N ASN A 73 16.04 -2.23 15.85
CA ASN A 73 16.59 -2.00 14.51
C ASN A 73 15.74 -0.97 13.73
N PRO A 74 15.67 0.29 14.19
CA PRO A 74 14.70 1.24 13.65
C PRO A 74 14.87 1.52 12.15
N GLY A 75 16.09 1.50 11.64
CA GLY A 75 16.39 1.71 10.22
C GLY A 75 15.78 0.67 9.27
N ASN A 76 15.35 -0.47 9.79
CA ASN A 76 14.71 -1.53 9.00
C ASN A 76 13.20 -1.37 8.88
N TYR A 77 12.62 -0.30 9.41
CA TYR A 77 11.18 -0.12 9.46
C TYR A 77 10.74 1.22 8.91
N ILE A 78 9.59 1.19 8.27
CA ILE A 78 8.80 2.36 7.88
C ILE A 78 7.37 2.19 8.37
N ALA A 79 6.67 3.31 8.56
CA ALA A 79 5.26 3.28 8.88
C ALA A 79 4.47 4.22 7.97
N GLN A 80 3.23 3.85 7.70
CA GLN A 80 2.30 4.60 6.86
C GLN A 80 0.91 4.56 7.48
N PRO A 81 0.07 5.60 7.34
CA PRO A 81 -1.34 5.50 7.66
C PRO A 81 -2.00 4.35 6.88
N LEU A 82 -3.03 3.74 7.46
CA LEU A 82 -3.85 2.78 6.73
C LEU A 82 -4.56 3.51 5.58
N VAL A 83 -4.33 3.04 4.36
CA VAL A 83 -5.02 3.55 3.17
C VAL A 83 -6.32 2.78 2.98
N GLU A 84 -7.44 3.50 2.96
CA GLU A 84 -8.73 2.93 2.61
C GLU A 84 -8.78 2.64 1.10
N LEU A 85 -8.58 1.36 0.76
CA LEU A 85 -8.68 0.91 -0.62
C LEU A 85 -10.13 0.96 -1.10
N SER A 86 -10.33 1.32 -2.37
CA SER A 86 -11.64 1.28 -3.01
C SER A 86 -12.25 -0.12 -2.93
N ALA A 87 -13.56 -0.19 -2.75
CA ALA A 87 -14.32 -1.43 -2.81
C ALA A 87 -15.05 -1.54 -4.15
N HIS A 88 -15.04 -2.73 -4.74
CA HIS A 88 -15.73 -3.01 -6.00
C HIS A 88 -16.53 -4.33 -5.90
N PRO A 89 -17.74 -4.41 -6.49
CA PRO A 89 -18.50 -5.65 -6.55
C PRO A 89 -17.67 -6.78 -7.16
N THR A 90 -17.57 -7.88 -6.44
CA THR A 90 -16.81 -9.05 -6.84
C THR A 90 -17.69 -10.29 -6.67
N TYR A 91 -17.78 -11.10 -7.73
CA TYR A 91 -18.56 -12.34 -7.69
C TYR A 91 -17.77 -13.44 -6.96
N ILE A 92 -18.30 -13.90 -5.83
CA ILE A 92 -17.68 -14.92 -4.98
C ILE A 92 -18.79 -15.81 -4.43
N ASP A 93 -18.63 -17.12 -4.54
CA ASP A 93 -19.55 -18.13 -3.99
C ASP A 93 -21.03 -17.88 -4.36
N GLY A 94 -21.30 -17.55 -5.63
CA GLY A 94 -22.65 -17.37 -6.15
C GLY A 94 -23.29 -16.01 -5.89
N LYS A 95 -22.58 -15.03 -5.31
CA LYS A 95 -23.11 -13.70 -5.00
C LYS A 95 -22.09 -12.60 -5.26
N PHE A 96 -22.61 -11.38 -5.41
CA PHE A 96 -21.77 -10.18 -5.49
C PHE A 96 -21.55 -9.60 -4.09
N GLU A 97 -20.29 -9.40 -3.75
CA GLU A 97 -19.90 -8.73 -2.50
C GLU A 97 -18.83 -7.66 -2.77
N GLY A 98 -18.86 -6.58 -1.98
CA GLY A 98 -17.81 -5.57 -2.03
C GLY A 98 -16.47 -6.15 -1.54
N ARG A 99 -15.43 -6.02 -2.36
CA ARG A 99 -14.06 -6.40 -2.01
C ARG A 99 -13.11 -5.25 -2.32
N ARG A 100 -12.11 -5.08 -1.46
CA ARG A 100 -11.08 -4.05 -1.68
C ARG A 100 -10.23 -4.40 -2.88
N ILE A 101 -9.90 -3.38 -3.67
CA ILE A 101 -9.11 -3.51 -4.89
C ILE A 101 -7.98 -2.50 -4.92
N ASP A 102 -6.94 -2.80 -5.69
CA ASP A 102 -5.95 -1.84 -6.17
C ASP A 102 -5.70 -2.02 -7.67
N LEU A 103 -5.28 -0.95 -8.34
CA LEU A 103 -4.92 -0.94 -9.75
C LEU A 103 -3.41 -0.78 -9.90
N ARG A 104 -2.81 -1.60 -10.75
CA ARG A 104 -1.43 -1.48 -11.23
C ARG A 104 -1.44 -1.19 -12.72
N PRO A 105 -1.30 0.08 -13.13
CA PRO A 105 -1.15 0.42 -14.53
C PRO A 105 0.21 -0.03 -15.05
N PHE A 106 0.31 -0.34 -16.34
CA PHE A 106 1.56 -0.65 -17.01
C PHE A 106 2.05 0.58 -17.76
N ILE A 107 3.25 1.04 -17.41
CA ILE A 107 3.85 2.25 -17.97
C ILE A 107 5.16 1.85 -18.65
N LEU A 108 5.25 2.11 -19.94
CA LEU A 108 6.49 1.97 -20.71
C LEU A 108 7.20 3.32 -20.69
N TYR A 109 8.42 3.33 -20.18
CA TYR A 109 9.26 4.51 -20.08
C TYR A 109 10.49 4.36 -20.98
N GLY A 110 10.69 5.30 -21.90
CA GLY A 110 11.84 5.33 -22.80
C GLY A 110 11.97 6.72 -23.43
N ALA A 111 12.22 6.81 -24.70
CA ALA A 111 12.22 8.07 -25.44
C ALA A 111 10.84 8.78 -25.37
N SER A 112 9.78 8.03 -25.13
CA SER A 112 8.45 8.55 -24.83
C SER A 112 7.84 7.73 -23.70
N VAL A 113 6.94 8.34 -22.92
CA VAL A 113 6.17 7.64 -21.90
C VAL A 113 4.86 7.17 -22.51
N ARG A 114 4.55 5.88 -22.36
CA ARG A 114 3.29 5.27 -22.85
C ARG A 114 2.62 4.51 -21.71
N VAL A 115 1.36 4.80 -21.46
CA VAL A 115 0.53 4.01 -20.57
C VAL A 115 -0.25 3.01 -21.41
N LEU A 116 -0.15 1.73 -21.10
CA LEU A 116 -0.94 0.70 -21.79
C LEU A 116 -2.42 0.86 -21.41
N PRO A 117 -3.35 0.68 -22.36
CA PRO A 117 -4.79 0.73 -22.08
C PRO A 117 -5.23 -0.55 -21.34
N GLY A 118 -4.95 -0.61 -20.06
CA GLY A 118 -5.22 -1.76 -19.19
C GLY A 118 -4.36 -1.73 -17.95
N GLY A 119 -4.43 -2.79 -17.18
CA GLY A 119 -3.64 -2.92 -15.96
C GLY A 119 -3.98 -4.21 -15.21
N LEU A 120 -3.30 -4.45 -14.12
CA LEU A 120 -3.64 -5.50 -13.17
C LEU A 120 -4.48 -4.91 -12.05
N THR A 121 -5.75 -5.26 -11.98
CA THR A 121 -6.58 -5.00 -10.79
C THR A 121 -6.49 -6.19 -9.86
N ARG A 122 -5.89 -5.98 -8.67
CA ARG A 122 -5.86 -6.99 -7.62
C ARG A 122 -7.08 -6.83 -6.71
N VAL A 123 -7.53 -7.93 -6.12
CA VAL A 123 -8.70 -7.97 -5.25
C VAL A 123 -8.43 -8.77 -3.98
N ALA A 124 -8.86 -8.26 -2.83
CA ALA A 124 -8.85 -8.99 -1.56
C ALA A 124 -10.04 -9.95 -1.53
N LEU A 125 -9.83 -11.25 -1.69
CA LEU A 125 -10.92 -12.24 -1.73
C LEU A 125 -11.55 -12.48 -0.36
N ARG A 126 -10.79 -12.32 0.73
CA ARG A 126 -11.32 -12.47 2.09
C ARG A 126 -12.14 -11.25 2.51
N PRO A 127 -13.35 -11.43 3.09
CA PRO A 127 -14.15 -10.33 3.61
C PRO A 127 -13.35 -9.47 4.61
N GLY A 128 -13.46 -8.14 4.47
CA GLY A 128 -12.79 -7.19 5.37
C GLY A 128 -11.28 -7.06 5.21
N SER A 129 -10.63 -7.91 4.38
CA SER A 129 -9.18 -7.86 4.19
C SER A 129 -8.75 -6.61 3.43
N TYR A 130 -7.60 -6.05 3.83
CA TYR A 130 -6.86 -5.00 3.12
C TYR A 130 -5.70 -5.58 2.27
N VAL A 131 -5.44 -6.87 2.41
CA VAL A 131 -4.35 -7.53 1.69
C VAL A 131 -4.86 -8.05 0.36
N VAL A 132 -4.42 -7.44 -0.73
CA VAL A 132 -4.78 -7.77 -2.12
C VAL A 132 -3.76 -8.67 -2.81
N ASN A 133 -2.63 -8.99 -2.16
CA ASN A 133 -1.58 -9.82 -2.74
C ASN A 133 -2.05 -11.26 -2.97
N SER A 134 -1.80 -11.79 -4.16
CA SER A 134 -2.10 -13.18 -4.53
C SER A 134 -1.40 -14.20 -3.61
N SER A 135 -0.15 -13.93 -3.19
CA SER A 135 0.59 -14.77 -2.24
C SER A 135 -0.08 -14.90 -0.86
N GLN A 136 -1.01 -14.03 -0.53
CA GLN A 136 -1.77 -14.05 0.73
C GLN A 136 -3.28 -14.25 0.53
N GLY A 137 -3.67 -14.89 -0.57
CA GLY A 137 -5.05 -15.21 -0.87
C GLY A 137 -5.84 -14.08 -1.53
N GLY A 138 -5.15 -13.13 -2.15
CA GLY A 138 -5.76 -12.19 -3.08
C GLY A 138 -5.95 -12.81 -4.46
N GLY A 139 -6.79 -12.18 -5.27
CA GLY A 139 -7.03 -12.53 -6.66
C GLY A 139 -6.82 -11.36 -7.61
N SER A 140 -7.23 -11.54 -8.84
CA SER A 140 -7.23 -10.49 -9.87
C SER A 140 -8.61 -10.35 -10.49
N LYS A 141 -8.87 -9.17 -11.04
CA LYS A 141 -10.05 -8.84 -11.84
C LYS A 141 -9.59 -8.24 -13.16
N ASP A 142 -10.41 -8.41 -14.19
CA ASP A 142 -10.20 -7.72 -15.45
C ASP A 142 -10.27 -6.20 -15.28
N THR A 143 -9.39 -5.51 -15.99
CA THR A 143 -9.37 -4.05 -16.05
C THR A 143 -9.86 -3.61 -17.41
N TRP A 144 -11.01 -2.96 -17.47
CA TRP A 144 -11.57 -2.43 -18.70
C TRP A 144 -11.30 -0.93 -18.78
N VAL A 145 -10.71 -0.52 -19.88
CA VAL A 145 -10.52 0.90 -20.20
C VAL A 145 -11.59 1.29 -21.20
N LEU A 146 -12.41 2.26 -20.78
CA LEU A 146 -13.45 2.77 -21.65
C LEU A 146 -12.82 3.62 -22.77
N ALA A 147 -13.26 3.40 -24.00
CA ALA A 147 -12.89 4.29 -25.10
C ALA A 147 -13.50 5.68 -24.87
N ASP A 148 -12.73 6.72 -25.20
CA ASP A 148 -13.27 8.07 -25.24
C ASP A 148 -14.38 8.13 -26.29
N LYS A 149 -15.55 8.66 -25.92
CA LYS A 149 -16.69 8.81 -26.84
C LYS A 149 -16.41 9.82 -27.97
N ASN A 150 -15.30 10.55 -27.89
CA ASN A 150 -14.89 11.59 -28.80
C ASN A 150 -13.54 11.34 -29.48
N ALA A 151 -12.99 10.10 -29.43
CA ALA A 151 -11.76 9.71 -30.12
C ALA A 151 -12.06 9.04 -31.46
#